data_48e80c931347ef0f847bb31bfdeeb436
#
_entry.id   48e80c931347ef0f847bb31bfdeeb436
#
_cell.length_a   1.000
_cell.length_b   1.000
_cell.length_c   1.000
_cell.angle_alpha   90.00
_cell.angle_beta   90.00
_cell.angle_gamma   90.00
#
_symmetry.space_group_name_H-M   'P 1'
#
loop_
_entity.id
_entity.type
_entity.pdbx_description
1 polymer ?
#
loop_
_entity_poly.entity_id
_entity_poly.type
_entity_poly.pdbx_seq_one_letter_code
_entity_poly.pdbx_strand_id
1 'polypeptide(L)'
;MELLEKDAVIDGVRHRYAEAGAGPALVLVPGQSMPWQSYQRVLPRLAQRFHVYALDVRGHGKSEHTPGRYTFSRCGQDLVSFLTQVVGQPAICCGNSSGGLIAIWAAANAPERVRAVLAEDPPLFSAEWPRMRDDTWVHSFFVHVVKTLPDLAGFFSTLQVPSDGKVKLMPFPKPVAWVLGGAIRRRQKKHPGAPVDIRWLPLQVRLFVRGLSEYDVDFTRACTDGSMCDMDHADCVARVRCPMTLIQASSFRHESLGLVGAMDDADVARAKALKPDLVVEKWAKPHVVHLAAPKAYVAAVEALAVRARDFTHVPRPSAEPGRAGA
;
A
#
# COMPACT_ATOMS: atom_id res chain seq x y z
N MET A 1 -19.55 1.77 17.46
CA MET A 1 -18.48 0.90 16.91
C MET A 1 -17.24 1.13 17.75
N GLU A 2 -16.76 0.09 18.40
CA GLU A 2 -15.48 0.11 19.12
C GLU A 2 -14.36 -0.11 18.12
N LEU A 3 -13.35 0.74 18.15
CA LEU A 3 -12.12 0.63 17.37
C LEU A 3 -10.99 0.33 18.35
N LEU A 4 -10.38 -0.84 18.21
CA LEU A 4 -9.31 -1.31 19.07
C LEU A 4 -7.98 -1.26 18.31
N GLU A 5 -6.97 -0.60 18.87
CA GLU A 5 -5.59 -0.74 18.41
C GLU A 5 -4.92 -1.88 19.16
N LYS A 6 -4.33 -2.82 18.42
CA LYS A 6 -3.68 -4.03 18.96
C LYS A 6 -2.29 -4.22 18.39
N ASP A 7 -1.48 -5.00 19.08
CA ASP A 7 -0.20 -5.51 18.56
C ASP A 7 -0.26 -7.03 18.43
N ALA A 8 0.38 -7.58 17.42
CA ALA A 8 0.65 -8.99 17.28
C ALA A 8 2.14 -9.20 16.95
N VAL A 9 2.76 -10.19 17.57
CA VAL A 9 4.10 -10.63 17.20
C VAL A 9 3.95 -11.77 16.19
N ILE A 10 4.40 -11.54 14.97
CA ILE A 10 4.28 -12.45 13.84
C ILE A 10 5.67 -12.73 13.30
N ASP A 11 6.07 -13.99 13.32
CA ASP A 11 7.40 -14.42 12.90
C ASP A 11 8.54 -13.60 13.54
N GLY A 12 8.37 -13.27 14.83
CA GLY A 12 9.33 -12.51 15.62
C GLY A 12 9.32 -10.99 15.40
N VAL A 13 8.37 -10.45 14.60
CA VAL A 13 8.22 -9.02 14.32
C VAL A 13 6.89 -8.52 14.88
N ARG A 14 6.93 -7.41 15.61
CA ARG A 14 5.72 -6.79 16.15
C ARG A 14 5.01 -5.96 15.08
N HIS A 15 3.74 -6.30 14.83
CA HIS A 15 2.85 -5.59 13.93
C HIS A 15 1.74 -4.90 14.71
N ARG A 16 1.54 -3.60 14.44
CA ARG A 16 0.40 -2.82 14.91
C ARG A 16 -0.76 -2.96 13.92
N TYR A 17 -1.97 -3.07 14.43
CA TYR A 17 -3.19 -2.99 13.62
C TYR A 17 -4.34 -2.38 14.39
N ALA A 18 -5.33 -1.87 13.65
CA ALA A 18 -6.61 -1.48 14.20
C ALA A 18 -7.67 -2.49 13.80
N GLU A 19 -8.57 -2.80 14.71
CA GLU A 19 -9.62 -3.80 14.53
C GLU A 19 -10.99 -3.23 14.89
N ALA A 20 -12.01 -3.50 14.07
CA ALA A 20 -13.37 -3.05 14.30
C ALA A 20 -14.39 -3.89 13.54
N GLY A 21 -15.62 -3.92 14.07
CA GLY A 21 -16.76 -4.58 13.44
C GLY A 21 -16.79 -6.09 13.65
N ALA A 22 -17.71 -6.74 12.95
CA ALA A 22 -17.91 -8.19 12.95
C ALA A 22 -18.40 -8.63 11.57
N GLY A 23 -18.22 -9.92 11.22
CA GLY A 23 -18.62 -10.48 9.93
C GLY A 23 -17.46 -11.08 9.16
N PRO A 24 -17.55 -11.15 7.81
CA PRO A 24 -16.44 -11.64 6.98
C PRO A 24 -15.18 -10.80 7.17
N ALA A 25 -14.02 -11.46 7.23
CA ALA A 25 -12.75 -10.78 7.45
C ALA A 25 -12.35 -9.89 6.26
N LEU A 26 -11.92 -8.67 6.56
CA LEU A 26 -11.42 -7.67 5.61
C LEU A 26 -10.12 -7.09 6.15
N VAL A 27 -9.03 -7.23 5.40
CA VAL A 27 -7.72 -6.68 5.77
C VAL A 27 -7.39 -5.50 4.87
N LEU A 28 -7.04 -4.37 5.48
CA LEU A 28 -6.65 -3.12 4.80
C LEU A 28 -5.14 -2.93 4.95
N VAL A 29 -4.43 -2.87 3.83
CA VAL A 29 -2.96 -2.77 3.76
C VAL A 29 -2.59 -1.41 3.18
N PRO A 30 -2.04 -0.48 3.95
CA PRO A 30 -1.70 0.86 3.48
C PRO A 30 -0.50 0.85 2.52
N GLY A 31 -0.40 1.93 1.76
CA GLY A 31 0.75 2.20 0.91
C GLY A 31 1.97 2.66 1.70
N GLN A 32 3.08 2.79 0.98
CA GLN A 32 4.36 3.25 1.55
C GLN A 32 4.21 4.59 2.25
N SER A 33 4.86 4.72 3.40
CA SER A 33 4.82 5.87 4.32
C SER A 33 3.43 6.22 4.88
N MET A 34 2.43 5.34 4.74
CA MET A 34 1.11 5.57 5.30
C MET A 34 0.84 4.62 6.47
N PRO A 35 0.34 5.14 7.62
CA PRO A 35 -0.12 4.30 8.73
C PRO A 35 -1.55 3.80 8.49
N TRP A 36 -2.02 2.85 9.29
CA TRP A 36 -3.39 2.32 9.23
C TRP A 36 -4.48 3.42 9.27
N GLN A 37 -4.20 4.55 9.90
CA GLN A 37 -5.12 5.69 9.98
C GLN A 37 -5.45 6.29 8.61
N SER A 38 -4.72 5.94 7.55
CA SER A 38 -5.12 6.31 6.19
C SER A 38 -6.54 5.86 5.86
N TYR A 39 -6.96 4.71 6.39
CA TYR A 39 -8.29 4.14 6.19
C TYR A 39 -9.39 4.70 7.10
N GLN A 40 -9.09 5.67 7.99
CA GLN A 40 -10.04 6.19 8.98
C GLN A 40 -11.37 6.71 8.39
N ARG A 41 -11.39 7.14 7.11
CA ARG A 41 -12.60 7.61 6.42
C ARG A 41 -13.53 6.49 5.97
N VAL A 42 -12.99 5.33 5.67
CA VAL A 42 -13.73 4.18 5.12
C VAL A 42 -14.01 3.12 6.19
N LEU A 43 -13.12 2.98 7.16
CA LEU A 43 -13.18 1.97 8.21
C LEU A 43 -14.54 1.94 8.95
N PRO A 44 -15.14 3.07 9.40
CA PRO A 44 -16.43 3.04 10.11
C PRO A 44 -17.59 2.46 9.29
N ARG A 45 -17.56 2.61 7.96
CA ARG A 45 -18.59 2.06 7.07
C ARG A 45 -18.31 0.58 6.76
N LEU A 46 -17.08 0.24 6.51
CA LEU A 46 -16.67 -1.15 6.27
C LEU A 46 -16.96 -2.01 7.51
N ALA A 47 -16.69 -1.50 8.71
CA ALA A 47 -16.94 -2.21 9.96
C ALA A 47 -18.44 -2.48 10.28
N GLN A 48 -19.36 -1.90 9.52
CA GLN A 48 -20.80 -2.23 9.62
C GLN A 48 -21.14 -3.60 8.99
N ARG A 49 -20.27 -4.10 8.11
CA ARG A 49 -20.49 -5.32 7.33
C ARG A 49 -19.36 -6.34 7.41
N PHE A 50 -18.19 -5.90 7.85
CA PHE A 50 -16.97 -6.71 7.89
C PHE A 50 -16.33 -6.65 9.26
N HIS A 51 -15.61 -7.71 9.60
CA HIS A 51 -14.60 -7.65 10.64
C HIS A 51 -13.33 -7.09 10.00
N VAL A 52 -13.03 -5.82 10.27
CA VAL A 52 -11.98 -5.07 9.59
C VAL A 52 -10.70 -5.06 10.40
N TYR A 53 -9.59 -5.37 9.75
CA TYR A 53 -8.24 -5.27 10.26
C TYR A 53 -7.46 -4.27 9.39
N ALA A 54 -7.03 -3.13 9.93
CA ALA A 54 -6.22 -2.15 9.21
C ALA A 54 -4.79 -2.18 9.76
N LEU A 55 -3.82 -2.55 8.92
CA LEU A 55 -2.45 -2.82 9.32
C LEU A 55 -1.58 -1.56 9.31
N ASP A 56 -0.56 -1.53 10.18
CA ASP A 56 0.70 -0.89 9.88
C ASP A 56 1.65 -1.94 9.30
N VAL A 57 2.10 -1.77 8.07
CA VAL A 57 3.10 -2.66 7.45
C VAL A 57 4.42 -2.55 8.22
N ARG A 58 5.27 -3.59 8.21
CA ARG A 58 6.61 -3.50 8.83
C ARG A 58 7.33 -2.22 8.38
N GLY A 59 8.03 -1.55 9.31
CA GLY A 59 8.69 -0.28 9.05
C GLY A 59 7.76 0.95 8.94
N HIS A 60 6.44 0.77 9.19
CA HIS A 60 5.45 1.84 9.13
C HIS A 60 4.71 1.98 10.45
N GLY A 61 4.24 3.20 10.72
CA GLY A 61 3.41 3.48 11.89
C GLY A 61 4.06 2.99 13.18
N LYS A 62 3.31 2.17 13.94
CA LYS A 62 3.83 1.59 15.17
C LYS A 62 4.28 0.12 15.03
N SER A 63 4.28 -0.42 13.82
CA SER A 63 4.92 -1.70 13.56
C SER A 63 6.43 -1.60 13.68
N GLU A 64 7.08 -2.73 13.96
CA GLU A 64 8.51 -2.79 14.19
C GLU A 64 9.31 -2.38 12.95
N HIS A 65 10.36 -1.60 13.16
CA HIS A 65 11.35 -1.28 12.15
C HIS A 65 12.37 -2.41 12.05
N THR A 66 12.61 -2.89 10.84
CA THR A 66 13.54 -4.00 10.56
C THR A 66 14.52 -3.64 9.44
N PRO A 67 15.44 -2.68 9.67
CA PRO A 67 16.37 -2.21 8.66
C PRO A 67 17.09 -3.37 7.95
N GLY A 68 17.28 -3.26 6.64
CA GLY A 68 17.91 -4.30 5.82
C GLY A 68 17.03 -5.53 5.54
N ARG A 69 15.76 -5.53 5.98
CA ARG A 69 14.84 -6.67 5.81
C ARG A 69 13.54 -6.29 5.10
N TYR A 70 13.59 -5.33 4.20
CA TYR A 70 12.43 -4.86 3.45
C TYR A 70 12.46 -5.37 2.02
N THR A 71 11.54 -6.28 1.68
CA THR A 71 11.24 -6.72 0.33
C THR A 71 9.74 -6.92 0.16
N PHE A 72 9.21 -6.89 -1.06
CA PHE A 72 7.79 -7.15 -1.30
C PHE A 72 7.40 -8.57 -0.89
N SER A 73 8.24 -9.57 -1.14
CA SER A 73 7.98 -10.95 -0.71
C SER A 73 7.94 -11.08 0.81
N ARG A 74 8.83 -10.39 1.53
CA ARG A 74 8.81 -10.40 3.00
C ARG A 74 7.56 -9.73 3.57
N CYS A 75 7.16 -8.58 3.03
CA CYS A 75 5.92 -7.92 3.43
C CYS A 75 4.67 -8.77 3.09
N GLY A 76 4.71 -9.47 1.95
CA GLY A 76 3.69 -10.44 1.57
C GLY A 76 3.60 -11.62 2.53
N GLN A 77 4.76 -12.15 2.95
CA GLN A 77 4.85 -13.22 3.96
C GLN A 77 4.25 -12.75 5.30
N ASP A 78 4.55 -11.52 5.74
CA ASP A 78 3.95 -10.96 6.95
C ASP A 78 2.42 -10.93 6.86
N LEU A 79 1.87 -10.52 5.72
CA LEU A 79 0.43 -10.52 5.51
C LEU A 79 -0.15 -11.94 5.58
N VAL A 80 0.49 -12.93 4.95
CA VAL A 80 0.05 -14.35 5.02
C VAL A 80 0.09 -14.86 6.46
N SER A 81 1.16 -14.56 7.17
CA SER A 81 1.30 -14.95 8.58
C SER A 81 0.28 -14.23 9.46
N PHE A 82 -0.02 -12.95 9.20
CA PHE A 82 -1.10 -12.21 9.88
C PHE A 82 -2.48 -12.85 9.62
N LEU A 83 -2.78 -13.20 8.37
CA LEU A 83 -4.02 -13.87 8.00
C LEU A 83 -4.16 -15.22 8.73
N THR A 84 -3.06 -15.91 8.93
CA THR A 84 -3.04 -17.22 9.57
C THR A 84 -3.14 -17.15 11.09
N GLN A 85 -2.35 -16.27 11.72
CA GLN A 85 -2.16 -16.25 13.18
C GLN A 85 -3.15 -15.33 13.89
N VAL A 86 -3.61 -14.25 13.24
CA VAL A 86 -4.47 -13.23 13.83
C VAL A 86 -5.89 -13.30 13.30
N VAL A 87 -6.06 -13.34 11.97
CA VAL A 87 -7.40 -13.36 11.35
C VAL A 87 -8.04 -14.74 11.46
N GLY A 88 -7.27 -15.82 11.29
CA GLY A 88 -7.70 -17.22 11.47
C GLY A 88 -8.68 -17.75 10.42
N GLN A 89 -9.05 -16.95 9.42
CA GLN A 89 -9.97 -17.31 8.34
C GLN A 89 -9.55 -16.62 7.02
N PRO A 90 -10.00 -17.12 5.85
CA PRO A 90 -9.76 -16.45 4.58
C PRO A 90 -10.38 -15.06 4.55
N ALA A 91 -9.61 -14.05 4.12
CA ALA A 91 -10.01 -12.65 4.14
C ALA A 91 -10.03 -12.01 2.74
N ILE A 92 -10.83 -10.95 2.60
CA ILE A 92 -10.69 -10.00 1.51
C ILE A 92 -9.51 -9.10 1.85
N CYS A 93 -8.53 -8.97 0.96
CA CYS A 93 -7.37 -8.13 1.15
C CYS A 93 -7.48 -6.89 0.25
N CYS A 94 -7.54 -5.70 0.84
CA CYS A 94 -7.58 -4.43 0.13
C CYS A 94 -6.28 -3.68 0.39
N GLY A 95 -5.52 -3.38 -0.65
CA GLY A 95 -4.23 -2.71 -0.52
C GLY A 95 -4.09 -1.50 -1.43
N ASN A 96 -3.57 -0.39 -0.87
CA ASN A 96 -3.22 0.81 -1.63
C ASN A 96 -1.75 0.79 -2.02
N SER A 97 -1.40 1.17 -3.25
CA SER A 97 -0.02 1.33 -3.68
C SER A 97 0.82 0.07 -3.42
N SER A 98 1.94 0.16 -2.70
CA SER A 98 2.75 -0.98 -2.25
C SER A 98 1.93 -2.03 -1.47
N GLY A 99 0.93 -1.60 -0.70
CA GLY A 99 -0.02 -2.50 -0.04
C GLY A 99 -0.83 -3.35 -1.02
N GLY A 100 -1.12 -2.81 -2.22
CA GLY A 100 -1.75 -3.55 -3.31
C GLY A 100 -0.85 -4.66 -3.86
N LEU A 101 0.45 -4.40 -4.03
CA LEU A 101 1.43 -5.44 -4.41
C LEU A 101 1.54 -6.53 -3.33
N ILE A 102 1.58 -6.14 -2.06
CA ILE A 102 1.60 -7.06 -0.91
C ILE A 102 0.35 -7.97 -0.93
N ALA A 103 -0.84 -7.41 -1.18
CA ALA A 103 -2.08 -8.17 -1.26
C ALA A 103 -2.10 -9.14 -2.46
N ILE A 104 -1.59 -8.71 -3.63
CA ILE A 104 -1.44 -9.56 -4.83
C ILE A 104 -0.45 -10.70 -4.54
N TRP A 105 0.70 -10.40 -3.92
CA TRP A 105 1.68 -11.41 -3.54
C TRP A 105 1.08 -12.47 -2.61
N ALA A 106 0.34 -12.03 -1.58
CA ALA A 106 -0.31 -12.94 -0.64
C ALA A 106 -1.35 -13.84 -1.34
N ALA A 107 -2.15 -13.28 -2.25
CA ALA A 107 -3.14 -14.06 -3.01
C ALA A 107 -2.50 -15.08 -3.96
N ALA A 108 -1.34 -14.76 -4.53
CA ALA A 108 -0.59 -15.66 -5.40
C ALA A 108 0.09 -16.80 -4.63
N ASN A 109 0.56 -16.54 -3.41
CA ASN A 109 1.39 -17.48 -2.64
C ASN A 109 0.63 -18.24 -1.54
N ALA A 110 -0.51 -17.70 -1.08
CA ALA A 110 -1.39 -18.33 -0.10
C ALA A 110 -2.88 -18.18 -0.52
N PRO A 111 -3.27 -18.75 -1.68
CA PRO A 111 -4.61 -18.61 -2.23
C PRO A 111 -5.71 -19.06 -1.27
N GLU A 112 -5.43 -20.02 -0.38
CA GLU A 112 -6.36 -20.51 0.64
C GLU A 112 -6.64 -19.48 1.75
N ARG A 113 -5.80 -18.44 1.88
CA ARG A 113 -5.94 -17.39 2.89
C ARG A 113 -6.56 -16.12 2.33
N VAL A 114 -6.53 -15.94 1.02
CA VAL A 114 -7.05 -14.72 0.37
C VAL A 114 -8.28 -15.03 -0.45
N ARG A 115 -9.41 -14.47 -0.03
CA ARG A 115 -10.72 -14.69 -0.62
C ARG A 115 -11.00 -13.80 -1.82
N ALA A 116 -10.47 -12.59 -1.82
CA ALA A 116 -10.51 -11.64 -2.92
C ALA A 116 -9.47 -10.54 -2.71
N VAL A 117 -9.07 -9.84 -3.78
CA VAL A 117 -8.13 -8.73 -3.75
C VAL A 117 -8.74 -7.46 -4.34
N LEU A 118 -8.70 -6.35 -3.61
CA LEU A 118 -8.85 -5.02 -4.16
C LEU A 118 -7.49 -4.33 -4.14
N ALA A 119 -6.88 -4.17 -5.31
CA ALA A 119 -5.61 -3.48 -5.48
C ALA A 119 -5.87 -2.03 -5.91
N GLU A 120 -5.69 -1.11 -4.97
CA GLU A 120 -5.91 0.32 -5.17
C GLU A 120 -4.63 0.97 -5.66
N ASP A 121 -4.60 1.28 -6.94
CA ASP A 121 -3.51 1.96 -7.63
C ASP A 121 -2.12 1.40 -7.27
N PRO A 122 -1.91 0.06 -7.36
CA PRO A 122 -0.60 -0.52 -7.09
C PRO A 122 0.39 -0.12 -8.19
N PRO A 123 1.69 0.05 -7.88
CA PRO A 123 2.72 0.28 -8.90
C PRO A 123 3.06 -1.02 -9.65
N LEU A 124 2.02 -1.63 -10.24
CA LEU A 124 2.12 -2.91 -10.92
C LEU A 124 2.95 -2.76 -12.19
N PHE A 125 4.00 -3.58 -12.32
CA PHE A 125 5.07 -3.55 -13.33
C PHE A 125 5.96 -2.30 -13.29
N SER A 126 5.47 -1.14 -12.88
CA SER A 126 6.29 0.08 -12.73
C SER A 126 7.25 -0.01 -11.54
N ALA A 127 6.95 -0.82 -10.53
CA ALA A 127 7.85 -1.08 -9.40
C ALA A 127 8.81 -2.26 -9.65
N GLU A 128 8.89 -2.81 -10.86
CA GLU A 128 9.92 -3.77 -11.23
C GLU A 128 11.26 -3.06 -11.50
N TRP A 129 12.35 -3.68 -11.09
CA TRP A 129 13.70 -3.16 -11.39
C TRP A 129 14.20 -3.70 -12.74
N PRO A 130 14.83 -2.89 -13.64
CA PRO A 130 15.24 -1.50 -13.40
C PRO A 130 14.22 -0.43 -13.78
N ARG A 131 13.00 -0.78 -14.23
CA ARG A 131 11.97 0.17 -14.71
C ARG A 131 11.63 1.24 -13.67
N MET A 132 11.53 0.87 -12.39
CA MET A 132 11.28 1.84 -11.34
C MET A 132 12.30 2.98 -11.36
N ARG A 133 13.60 2.67 -11.53
CA ARG A 133 14.67 3.66 -11.59
C ARG A 133 14.64 4.48 -12.87
N ASP A 134 14.44 3.82 -14.01
CA ASP A 134 14.73 4.40 -15.31
C ASP A 134 13.52 5.11 -15.95
N ASP A 135 12.29 4.75 -15.54
CA ASP A 135 11.06 5.18 -16.20
C ASP A 135 9.97 5.67 -15.24
N THR A 136 10.32 6.03 -13.99
CA THR A 136 9.31 6.55 -13.04
C THR A 136 9.79 7.76 -12.25
N TRP A 137 8.93 8.75 -12.09
CA TRP A 137 9.17 9.89 -11.19
C TRP A 137 9.31 9.44 -9.73
N VAL A 138 8.62 8.39 -9.34
CA VAL A 138 8.59 7.94 -7.93
C VAL A 138 9.97 7.55 -7.42
N HIS A 139 10.87 7.06 -8.27
CA HIS A 139 12.25 6.77 -7.88
C HIS A 139 12.99 8.06 -7.46
N SER A 140 12.88 9.13 -8.25
CA SER A 140 13.47 10.42 -7.91
C SER A 140 12.91 10.99 -6.60
N PHE A 141 11.60 10.82 -6.37
CA PHE A 141 10.96 11.17 -5.11
C PHE A 141 11.52 10.33 -3.94
N PHE A 142 11.71 9.03 -4.11
CA PHE A 142 12.29 8.15 -3.08
C PHE A 142 13.75 8.51 -2.77
N VAL A 143 14.56 8.82 -3.78
CA VAL A 143 15.93 9.34 -3.57
C VAL A 143 15.90 10.62 -2.73
N HIS A 144 14.93 11.52 -2.99
CA HIS A 144 14.74 12.72 -2.18
C HIS A 144 14.34 12.39 -0.74
N VAL A 145 13.41 11.45 -0.53
CA VAL A 145 13.01 10.98 0.81
C VAL A 145 14.22 10.45 1.59
N VAL A 146 15.03 9.56 0.99
CA VAL A 146 16.22 8.99 1.66
C VAL A 146 17.21 10.07 2.08
N LYS A 147 17.39 11.11 1.26
CA LYS A 147 18.34 12.21 1.53
C LYS A 147 17.85 13.17 2.62
N THR A 148 16.55 13.38 2.73
CA THR A 148 16.03 14.53 3.49
C THR A 148 15.14 14.15 4.68
N LEU A 149 14.58 12.95 4.73
CA LEU A 149 13.63 12.53 5.76
C LEU A 149 14.18 12.61 7.20
N PRO A 150 15.48 12.40 7.50
CA PRO A 150 16.02 12.64 8.85
C PRO A 150 15.71 14.05 9.39
N ASP A 151 15.57 15.07 8.50
CA ASP A 151 14.96 16.35 8.83
C ASP A 151 13.57 16.46 8.17
N LEU A 152 12.55 15.91 8.82
CA LEU A 152 11.17 15.95 8.31
C LEU A 152 10.69 17.38 8.03
N ALA A 153 11.12 18.37 8.80
CA ALA A 153 10.74 19.76 8.57
C ALA A 153 11.42 20.35 7.34
N GLY A 154 12.68 19.99 7.10
CA GLY A 154 13.46 20.38 5.92
C GLY A 154 13.00 19.66 4.66
N PHE A 155 12.47 18.43 4.77
CA PHE A 155 11.94 17.65 3.64
C PHE A 155 10.98 18.47 2.78
N PHE A 156 10.00 19.15 3.39
CA PHE A 156 9.00 19.94 2.66
C PHE A 156 9.57 21.21 2.01
N SER A 157 10.67 21.75 2.52
CA SER A 157 11.30 22.95 1.93
C SER A 157 12.05 22.67 0.63
N THR A 158 12.41 21.41 0.41
CA THR A 158 13.16 20.97 -0.79
C THR A 158 12.33 20.04 -1.69
N LEU A 159 11.11 19.69 -1.27
CA LEU A 159 10.21 18.82 -2.03
C LEU A 159 9.83 19.47 -3.37
N GLN A 160 9.94 18.69 -4.44
CA GLN A 160 9.48 19.03 -5.78
C GLN A 160 8.38 18.06 -6.20
N VAL A 161 7.28 18.61 -6.70
CA VAL A 161 6.13 17.84 -7.17
C VAL A 161 5.90 18.07 -8.66
N PRO A 162 5.55 17.04 -9.45
CA PRO A 162 5.19 17.21 -10.84
C PRO A 162 3.90 18.03 -10.95
N SER A 163 3.87 18.96 -11.88
CA SER A 163 2.64 19.68 -12.24
C SER A 163 1.95 19.00 -13.42
N ASP A 164 0.62 19.11 -13.50
CA ASP A 164 -0.21 18.51 -14.52
C ASP A 164 0.30 18.79 -15.95
N GLY A 165 0.98 17.80 -16.54
CA GLY A 165 1.24 17.68 -17.98
C GLY A 165 2.10 18.75 -18.64
N LYS A 166 2.57 19.77 -17.93
CA LYS A 166 3.45 20.81 -18.51
C LYS A 166 4.72 21.05 -17.68
N VAL A 167 5.73 20.23 -17.95
CA VAL A 167 7.15 20.61 -18.06
C VAL A 167 7.96 20.97 -16.82
N LYS A 168 7.45 21.15 -15.58
CA LYS A 168 8.38 21.44 -14.47
C LYS A 168 7.96 20.80 -13.18
N LEU A 169 8.93 20.16 -12.52
CA LEU A 169 8.88 19.93 -11.09
C LEU A 169 8.68 21.29 -10.41
N MET A 170 7.52 21.48 -9.80
CA MET A 170 7.26 22.71 -9.06
C MET A 170 7.77 22.54 -7.63
N PRO A 171 8.57 23.48 -7.12
CA PRO A 171 8.92 23.46 -5.71
C PRO A 171 7.65 23.59 -4.86
N PHE A 172 7.61 22.86 -3.77
CA PHE A 172 6.55 23.03 -2.78
C PHE A 172 6.54 24.52 -2.34
N PRO A 173 5.38 25.20 -2.28
CA PRO A 173 5.35 26.64 -2.08
C PRO A 173 6.10 27.06 -0.83
N LYS A 174 7.14 27.91 -0.96
CA LYS A 174 8.02 28.31 0.15
C LYS A 174 7.29 28.79 1.41
N PRO A 175 6.24 29.64 1.33
CA PRO A 175 5.50 30.04 2.53
C PRO A 175 4.83 28.85 3.23
N VAL A 176 4.26 27.92 2.46
CA VAL A 176 3.60 26.71 2.99
C VAL A 176 4.65 25.79 3.63
N ALA A 177 5.78 25.59 2.96
CA ALA A 177 6.90 24.80 3.49
C ALA A 177 7.43 25.37 4.80
N TRP A 178 7.57 26.70 4.90
CA TRP A 178 8.03 27.39 6.10
C TRP A 178 7.05 27.22 7.27
N VAL A 179 5.75 27.46 7.04
CA VAL A 179 4.71 27.27 8.08
C VAL A 179 4.65 25.80 8.54
N LEU A 180 4.63 24.87 7.58
CA LEU A 180 4.59 23.43 7.88
C LEU A 180 5.84 22.98 8.64
N GLY A 181 7.04 23.38 8.18
CA GLY A 181 8.30 23.06 8.85
C GLY A 181 8.36 23.62 10.28
N GLY A 182 7.87 24.85 10.49
CA GLY A 182 7.76 25.44 11.82
C GLY A 182 6.81 24.66 12.75
N ALA A 183 5.66 24.23 12.22
CA ALA A 183 4.69 23.43 12.95
C ALA A 183 5.25 22.03 13.31
N ILE A 184 5.95 21.38 12.36
CA ILE A 184 6.64 20.09 12.59
C ILE A 184 7.66 20.22 13.72
N ARG A 185 8.61 21.18 13.61
CA ARG A 185 9.65 21.41 14.63
C ARG A 185 9.06 21.70 16.02
N ARG A 186 8.01 22.54 16.07
CA ARG A 186 7.30 22.83 17.34
C ARG A 186 6.66 21.57 17.92
N ARG A 187 6.05 20.72 17.10
CA ARG A 187 5.43 19.46 17.54
C ARG A 187 6.48 18.48 18.06
N GLN A 188 7.59 18.29 17.33
CA GLN A 188 8.70 17.43 17.72
C GLN A 188 9.34 17.89 19.05
N LYS A 189 9.55 19.21 19.20
CA LYS A 189 10.07 19.79 20.45
C LYS A 189 9.14 19.57 21.65
N LYS A 190 7.82 19.71 21.44
CA LYS A 190 6.82 19.57 22.51
C LYS A 190 6.58 18.11 22.90
N HIS A 191 6.73 17.19 21.96
CA HIS A 191 6.45 15.77 22.14
C HIS A 191 7.56 14.94 21.47
N PRO A 192 8.75 14.85 22.07
CA PRO A 192 9.86 14.07 21.54
C PRO A 192 9.47 12.60 21.38
N GLY A 193 9.83 11.98 20.25
CA GLY A 193 9.55 10.57 19.96
C GLY A 193 8.07 10.24 19.66
N ALA A 194 7.15 11.21 19.78
CA ALA A 194 5.77 10.99 19.42
C ALA A 194 5.51 11.29 17.93
N PRO A 195 4.50 10.66 17.32
CA PRO A 195 4.11 10.94 15.96
C PRO A 195 3.82 12.42 15.71
N VAL A 196 4.25 12.94 14.57
CA VAL A 196 3.99 14.32 14.17
C VAL A 196 2.58 14.44 13.62
N ASP A 197 1.60 14.56 14.52
CA ASP A 197 0.19 14.73 14.17
C ASP A 197 -0.24 16.19 14.36
N ILE A 198 -0.48 16.91 13.25
CA ILE A 198 -0.83 18.32 13.22
C ILE A 198 -2.30 18.45 12.78
N ARG A 199 -3.22 18.57 13.74
CA ARG A 199 -4.67 18.44 13.54
C ARG A 199 -5.32 19.46 12.61
N TRP A 200 -4.75 20.65 12.46
CA TRP A 200 -5.29 21.71 11.60
C TRP A 200 -4.95 21.54 10.12
N LEU A 201 -4.02 20.62 9.78
CA LEU A 201 -3.70 20.32 8.38
C LEU A 201 -4.86 19.58 7.69
N PRO A 202 -5.04 19.79 6.37
CA PRO A 202 -5.89 18.92 5.56
C PRO A 202 -5.54 17.46 5.79
N LEU A 203 -6.55 16.59 5.89
CA LEU A 203 -6.35 15.20 6.34
C LEU A 203 -5.25 14.45 5.57
N GLN A 204 -5.20 14.61 4.25
CA GLN A 204 -4.19 13.93 3.43
C GLN A 204 -2.77 14.37 3.79
N VAL A 205 -2.55 15.68 3.94
CA VAL A 205 -1.25 16.26 4.35
C VAL A 205 -0.90 15.82 5.77
N ARG A 206 -1.86 15.86 6.69
CA ARG A 206 -1.70 15.42 8.06
C ARG A 206 -1.25 13.96 8.15
N LEU A 207 -1.92 13.07 7.40
CA LEU A 207 -1.58 11.64 7.38
C LEU A 207 -0.21 11.39 6.74
N PHE A 208 0.13 12.13 5.70
CA PHE A 208 1.44 12.04 5.06
C PHE A 208 2.57 12.49 6.00
N VAL A 209 2.42 13.65 6.66
CA VAL A 209 3.38 14.14 7.67
C VAL A 209 3.52 13.14 8.82
N ARG A 210 2.38 12.64 9.32
CA ARG A 210 2.38 11.64 10.38
C ARG A 210 3.09 10.37 9.95
N GLY A 211 2.71 9.82 8.80
CA GLY A 211 3.30 8.60 8.27
C GLY A 211 4.81 8.70 8.12
N LEU A 212 5.31 9.78 7.52
CA LEU A 212 6.75 10.03 7.41
C LEU A 212 7.46 10.16 8.75
N SER A 213 6.76 10.62 9.81
CA SER A 213 7.34 10.73 11.16
C SER A 213 7.44 9.41 11.92
N GLU A 214 6.71 8.39 11.48
CA GLU A 214 6.67 7.03 12.05
C GLU A 214 7.22 5.99 11.06
N TYR A 215 8.02 6.41 10.07
CA TYR A 215 8.44 5.61 8.94
C TYR A 215 9.93 5.28 9.01
N ASP A 216 10.26 4.02 8.78
CA ASP A 216 11.66 3.63 8.59
C ASP A 216 12.13 3.99 7.17
N VAL A 217 13.02 4.97 7.08
CA VAL A 217 13.57 5.43 5.80
C VAL A 217 14.32 4.32 5.04
N ASP A 218 14.76 3.28 5.74
CA ASP A 218 15.44 2.13 5.13
C ASP A 218 14.52 1.34 4.19
N PHE A 219 13.20 1.37 4.45
CA PHE A 219 12.19 0.85 3.52
C PHE A 219 12.27 1.56 2.15
N THR A 220 12.36 2.90 2.15
CA THR A 220 12.53 3.66 0.90
C THR A 220 13.91 3.42 0.29
N ARG A 221 14.95 3.25 1.09
CA ARG A 221 16.30 2.92 0.58
C ARG A 221 16.28 1.63 -0.21
N ALA A 222 15.61 0.59 0.28
CA ALA A 222 15.43 -0.66 -0.44
C ALA A 222 14.70 -0.48 -1.79
N CYS A 223 13.79 0.51 -1.90
CA CYS A 223 13.21 0.87 -3.19
C CYS A 223 14.21 1.57 -4.11
N THR A 224 15.13 2.40 -3.57
CA THR A 224 16.06 3.17 -4.39
C THR A 224 17.26 2.37 -4.91
N ASP A 225 17.60 1.27 -4.26
CA ASP A 225 18.67 0.36 -4.69
C ASP A 225 18.16 -0.91 -5.39
N GLY A 226 16.83 -1.09 -5.45
CA GLY A 226 16.17 -2.22 -6.11
C GLY A 226 16.03 -3.46 -5.23
N SER A 227 16.57 -3.49 -4.03
CA SER A 227 16.49 -4.67 -3.13
C SER A 227 15.06 -4.97 -2.66
N MET A 228 14.15 -3.98 -2.69
CA MET A 228 12.73 -4.16 -2.44
C MET A 228 12.03 -4.98 -3.52
N CYS A 229 12.53 -4.92 -4.78
CA CYS A 229 11.84 -5.37 -5.99
C CYS A 229 12.13 -6.86 -6.27
N ASP A 230 11.84 -7.74 -5.31
CA ASP A 230 12.05 -9.19 -5.39
C ASP A 230 10.80 -9.98 -5.86
N MET A 231 9.74 -9.26 -6.23
CA MET A 231 8.47 -9.84 -6.69
C MET A 231 8.42 -9.83 -8.23
N ASP A 232 8.19 -10.99 -8.84
CA ASP A 232 7.76 -11.07 -10.24
C ASP A 232 6.26 -10.72 -10.32
N HIS A 233 5.96 -9.55 -10.82
CA HIS A 233 4.58 -9.04 -10.89
C HIS A 233 3.72 -9.86 -11.86
N ALA A 234 4.29 -10.29 -12.99
CA ALA A 234 3.55 -11.05 -14.00
C ALA A 234 3.18 -12.44 -13.49
N ASP A 235 4.13 -13.14 -12.88
CA ASP A 235 3.89 -14.44 -12.26
C ASP A 235 2.85 -14.34 -11.14
N CYS A 236 2.99 -13.35 -10.25
CA CYS A 236 2.04 -13.17 -9.15
C CYS A 236 0.62 -12.91 -9.68
N VAL A 237 0.43 -11.98 -10.63
CA VAL A 237 -0.90 -11.68 -11.20
C VAL A 237 -1.51 -12.92 -11.86
N ALA A 238 -0.74 -13.67 -12.63
CA ALA A 238 -1.20 -14.89 -13.31
C ALA A 238 -1.63 -15.99 -12.31
N ARG A 239 -1.00 -16.06 -11.13
CA ARG A 239 -1.31 -17.04 -10.09
C ARG A 239 -2.45 -16.65 -9.15
N VAL A 240 -2.92 -15.39 -9.17
CA VAL A 240 -4.09 -14.98 -8.38
C VAL A 240 -5.34 -15.72 -8.89
N ARG A 241 -5.90 -16.58 -8.07
CA ARG A 241 -7.09 -17.38 -8.41
C ARG A 241 -8.40 -16.72 -8.01
N CYS A 242 -8.39 -15.98 -6.89
CA CYS A 242 -9.59 -15.34 -6.36
C CYS A 242 -10.03 -14.12 -7.19
N PRO A 243 -11.28 -13.66 -7.04
CA PRO A 243 -11.74 -12.42 -7.64
C PRO A 243 -10.82 -11.24 -7.30
N MET A 244 -10.45 -10.46 -8.31
CA MET A 244 -9.60 -9.30 -8.17
C MET A 244 -10.23 -8.07 -8.81
N THR A 245 -10.16 -6.94 -8.10
CA THR A 245 -10.45 -5.59 -8.63
C THR A 245 -9.17 -4.78 -8.62
N LEU A 246 -8.85 -4.15 -9.72
CA LEU A 246 -7.76 -3.19 -9.88
C LEU A 246 -8.36 -1.79 -10.08
N ILE A 247 -8.08 -0.89 -9.17
CA ILE A 247 -8.41 0.52 -9.32
C ILE A 247 -7.18 1.24 -9.86
N GLN A 248 -7.30 1.89 -11.02
CA GLN A 248 -6.28 2.75 -11.59
C GLN A 248 -6.64 4.20 -11.28
N ALA A 249 -5.78 4.92 -10.56
CA ALA A 249 -5.89 6.35 -10.33
C ALA A 249 -5.32 7.16 -11.51
N SER A 250 -5.33 8.49 -11.39
CA SER A 250 -4.77 9.36 -12.42
C SER A 250 -3.27 9.18 -12.55
N SER A 251 -2.79 9.03 -13.77
CA SER A 251 -1.37 8.99 -14.13
C SER A 251 -1.13 9.71 -15.45
N PHE A 252 0.09 10.12 -15.69
CA PHE A 252 0.53 10.71 -16.96
C PHE A 252 2.01 10.41 -17.20
N ARG A 253 2.45 10.51 -18.46
CA ARG A 253 3.86 10.42 -18.81
C ARG A 253 4.47 11.79 -19.02
N HIS A 254 5.62 11.99 -18.44
CA HIS A 254 6.43 13.19 -18.56
C HIS A 254 7.72 12.88 -19.33
N GLU A 255 8.12 13.74 -20.27
CA GLU A 255 9.27 13.49 -21.16
C GLU A 255 10.58 13.16 -20.41
N SER A 256 10.85 13.84 -19.29
CA SER A 256 12.10 13.67 -18.54
C SER A 256 11.97 12.90 -17.24
N LEU A 257 10.73 12.59 -16.78
CA LEU A 257 10.47 11.94 -15.49
C LEU A 257 9.88 10.53 -15.66
N GLY A 258 9.56 10.14 -16.89
CA GLY A 258 8.86 8.90 -17.16
C GLY A 258 7.42 8.91 -16.62
N LEU A 259 6.98 7.82 -16.06
CA LEU A 259 5.65 7.67 -15.49
C LEU A 259 5.50 8.48 -14.19
N VAL A 260 4.52 9.37 -14.17
CA VAL A 260 4.03 10.06 -12.97
C VAL A 260 2.69 9.46 -12.59
N GLY A 261 2.71 8.59 -11.60
CA GLY A 261 1.59 7.75 -11.18
C GLY A 261 2.09 6.36 -10.78
N ALA A 262 1.18 5.47 -10.42
CA ALA A 262 1.55 4.11 -10.02
C ALA A 262 1.66 3.17 -11.23
N MET A 263 0.74 3.27 -12.18
CA MET A 263 0.73 2.47 -13.40
C MET A 263 0.12 3.25 -14.57
N ASP A 264 0.47 2.89 -15.79
CA ASP A 264 -0.16 3.42 -17.01
C ASP A 264 -1.15 2.41 -17.64
N ASP A 265 -1.74 2.79 -18.79
CA ASP A 265 -2.71 1.95 -19.49
C ASP A 265 -2.09 0.67 -20.06
N ALA A 266 -0.80 0.68 -20.39
CA ALA A 266 -0.10 -0.52 -20.85
C ALA A 266 0.07 -1.53 -19.69
N ASP A 267 0.35 -1.06 -18.49
CA ASP A 267 0.42 -1.91 -17.29
C ASP A 267 -0.94 -2.56 -16.99
N VAL A 268 -2.02 -1.79 -17.09
CA VAL A 268 -3.39 -2.30 -16.91
C VAL A 268 -3.74 -3.33 -17.97
N ALA A 269 -3.41 -3.06 -19.24
CA ALA A 269 -3.63 -4.01 -20.34
C ALA A 269 -2.85 -5.32 -20.11
N ARG A 270 -1.58 -5.23 -19.68
CA ARG A 270 -0.75 -6.39 -19.32
C ARG A 270 -1.37 -7.20 -18.19
N ALA A 271 -1.82 -6.53 -17.11
CA ALA A 271 -2.49 -7.21 -16.00
C ALA A 271 -3.77 -7.93 -16.44
N LYS A 272 -4.57 -7.30 -17.31
CA LYS A 272 -5.79 -7.89 -17.85
C LYS A 272 -5.52 -9.09 -18.76
N ALA A 273 -4.43 -9.07 -19.53
CA ALA A 273 -4.01 -10.21 -20.35
C ALA A 273 -3.59 -11.41 -19.48
N LEU A 274 -2.90 -11.16 -18.35
CA LEU A 274 -2.47 -12.20 -17.40
C LEU A 274 -3.62 -12.76 -16.56
N LYS A 275 -4.64 -11.94 -16.27
CA LYS A 275 -5.84 -12.33 -15.50
C LYS A 275 -7.10 -11.83 -16.22
N PRO A 276 -7.65 -12.63 -17.15
CA PRO A 276 -8.78 -12.21 -18.01
C PRO A 276 -10.07 -11.85 -17.24
N ASP A 277 -10.31 -12.42 -16.08
CA ASP A 277 -11.43 -12.12 -15.17
C ASP A 277 -11.17 -10.91 -14.24
N LEU A 278 -10.01 -10.25 -14.34
CA LEU A 278 -9.69 -9.02 -13.61
C LEU A 278 -10.73 -7.94 -13.91
N VAL A 279 -11.33 -7.37 -12.87
CA VAL A 279 -12.16 -6.16 -12.99
C VAL A 279 -11.27 -4.94 -12.84
N VAL A 280 -11.31 -4.06 -13.82
CA VAL A 280 -10.55 -2.81 -13.83
C VAL A 280 -11.50 -1.63 -13.70
N GLU A 281 -11.23 -0.75 -12.75
CA GLU A 281 -11.94 0.50 -12.55
C GLU A 281 -10.96 1.68 -12.70
N LYS A 282 -11.22 2.58 -13.67
CA LYS A 282 -10.41 3.79 -13.87
C LYS A 282 -11.08 4.96 -13.15
N TRP A 283 -10.39 5.54 -12.20
CA TRP A 283 -10.89 6.66 -11.42
C TRP A 283 -10.01 7.90 -11.61
N ALA A 284 -10.57 8.99 -12.12
CA ALA A 284 -9.87 10.28 -12.22
C ALA A 284 -9.72 10.91 -10.82
N LYS A 285 -8.90 10.29 -9.99
CA LYS A 285 -8.66 10.64 -8.58
C LYS A 285 -7.16 10.57 -8.27
N PRO A 286 -6.72 11.26 -7.20
CA PRO A 286 -5.36 11.11 -6.67
C PRO A 286 -5.06 9.68 -6.24
N HIS A 287 -3.78 9.32 -6.18
CA HIS A 287 -3.22 8.03 -5.84
C HIS A 287 -3.83 7.32 -4.61
N VAL A 288 -4.14 8.07 -3.54
CA VAL A 288 -4.78 7.52 -2.33
C VAL A 288 -6.30 7.68 -2.46
N VAL A 289 -6.92 6.76 -3.19
CA VAL A 289 -8.31 6.84 -3.65
C VAL A 289 -9.29 6.72 -2.49
N HIS A 290 -9.02 5.85 -1.52
CA HIS A 290 -9.88 5.66 -0.34
C HIS A 290 -10.00 6.94 0.52
N LEU A 291 -9.01 7.84 0.47
CA LEU A 291 -9.09 9.17 1.08
C LEU A 291 -9.84 10.19 0.20
N ALA A 292 -9.64 10.11 -1.12
CA ALA A 292 -10.21 11.04 -2.08
C ALA A 292 -11.70 10.77 -2.38
N ALA A 293 -12.08 9.48 -2.46
CA ALA A 293 -13.43 9.03 -2.83
C ALA A 293 -13.95 7.92 -1.89
N PRO A 294 -14.07 8.16 -0.57
CA PRO A 294 -14.34 7.13 0.42
C PRO A 294 -15.66 6.37 0.19
N LYS A 295 -16.70 7.04 -0.32
CA LYS A 295 -18.00 6.38 -0.61
C LYS A 295 -17.87 5.39 -1.77
N ALA A 296 -17.20 5.78 -2.85
CA ALA A 296 -16.99 4.93 -4.01
C ALA A 296 -16.08 3.75 -3.66
N TYR A 297 -15.02 4.00 -2.86
CA TYR A 297 -14.15 2.93 -2.39
C TYR A 297 -14.91 1.86 -1.59
N VAL A 298 -15.76 2.27 -0.64
CA VAL A 298 -16.59 1.32 0.11
C VAL A 298 -17.49 0.51 -0.82
N ALA A 299 -18.13 1.15 -1.81
CA ALA A 299 -18.96 0.46 -2.79
C ALA A 299 -18.15 -0.57 -3.63
N ALA A 300 -16.92 -0.24 -4.03
CA ALA A 300 -16.04 -1.17 -4.74
C ALA A 300 -15.66 -2.39 -3.88
N VAL A 301 -15.37 -2.19 -2.59
CA VAL A 301 -15.11 -3.28 -1.63
C VAL A 301 -16.37 -4.17 -1.48
N GLU A 302 -17.55 -3.58 -1.35
CA GLU A 302 -18.81 -4.32 -1.24
C GLU A 302 -19.13 -5.11 -2.52
N ALA A 303 -18.90 -4.53 -3.70
CA ALA A 303 -19.07 -5.21 -4.97
C ALA A 303 -18.09 -6.40 -5.13
N LEU A 304 -16.83 -6.21 -4.72
CA LEU A 304 -15.85 -7.30 -4.67
C LEU A 304 -16.29 -8.41 -3.71
N ALA A 305 -16.80 -8.05 -2.54
CA ALA A 305 -17.27 -9.02 -1.55
C ALA A 305 -18.44 -9.87 -2.06
N VAL A 306 -19.33 -9.30 -2.88
CA VAL A 306 -20.40 -10.08 -3.54
C VAL A 306 -19.79 -11.14 -4.47
N ARG A 307 -18.86 -10.75 -5.35
CA ARG A 307 -18.17 -11.70 -6.24
C ARG A 307 -17.41 -12.79 -5.48
N ALA A 308 -16.86 -12.44 -4.33
CA ALA A 308 -16.12 -13.37 -3.48
C ALA A 308 -17.01 -14.42 -2.80
N ARG A 309 -18.33 -14.19 -2.63
CA ARG A 309 -19.25 -15.17 -2.04
C ARG A 309 -19.45 -16.39 -2.94
N ASP A 310 -19.50 -16.14 -4.25
CA ASP A 310 -19.75 -17.18 -5.26
C ASP A 310 -18.47 -17.95 -5.61
N PHE A 311 -17.32 -17.49 -5.12
CA PHE A 311 -16.02 -18.10 -5.34
C PHE A 311 -15.82 -19.25 -4.34
N THR A 312 -16.01 -20.49 -4.80
CA THR A 312 -15.65 -21.71 -4.07
C THR A 312 -14.16 -21.95 -4.24
N HIS A 313 -13.46 -22.06 -3.10
CA HIS A 313 -12.03 -22.34 -3.10
C HIS A 313 -11.74 -23.69 -3.74
N VAL A 314 -11.11 -23.69 -4.92
CA VAL A 314 -10.67 -24.92 -5.57
C VAL A 314 -9.35 -25.34 -4.89
N PRO A 315 -9.32 -26.50 -4.19
CA PRO A 315 -8.08 -27.01 -3.59
C PRO A 315 -6.99 -27.15 -4.67
N ARG A 316 -5.73 -26.92 -4.32
CA ARG A 316 -4.62 -27.32 -5.20
C ARG A 316 -4.77 -28.82 -5.49
N PRO A 317 -4.64 -29.27 -6.74
CA PRO A 317 -4.37 -30.68 -6.97
C PRO A 317 -3.10 -31.01 -6.18
N SER A 318 -3.19 -32.03 -5.31
CA SER A 318 -2.03 -32.57 -4.59
C SER A 318 -0.93 -32.83 -5.62
N ALA A 319 0.27 -32.27 -5.42
CA ALA A 319 1.41 -32.62 -6.22
C ALA A 319 1.53 -34.14 -6.16
N GLU A 320 1.38 -34.80 -7.31
CA GLU A 320 1.62 -36.25 -7.38
C GLU A 320 3.06 -36.49 -6.88
N PRO A 321 3.28 -37.41 -5.93
CA PRO A 321 4.63 -37.79 -5.55
C PRO A 321 5.29 -38.35 -6.81
N GLY A 322 6.36 -37.68 -7.25
CA GLY A 322 7.13 -38.10 -8.41
C GLY A 322 7.39 -39.60 -8.35
N ARG A 323 6.96 -40.31 -9.40
CA ARG A 323 7.37 -41.71 -9.63
C ARG A 323 8.91 -41.69 -9.63
N ALA A 324 9.49 -42.24 -8.55
CA ALA A 324 10.87 -42.67 -8.60
C ALA A 324 10.97 -43.71 -9.73
N GLY A 325 11.63 -43.32 -10.80
CA GLY A 325 11.92 -44.22 -11.91
C GLY A 325 12.82 -45.35 -11.46
N ALA A 326 12.41 -46.52 -11.83
CA ALA A 326 13.25 -47.70 -11.76
C ALA A 326 14.44 -47.64 -12.73
#